data_623eaecbcf49a7c1886f65302509296c
#
_entry.id   623eaecbcf49a7c1886f65302509296c
#
_cell.length_a   1.000
_cell.length_b   1.000
_cell.length_c   1.000
_cell.angle_alpha   90.00
_cell.angle_beta   90.00
_cell.angle_gamma   90.00
#
_symmetry.space_group_name_H-M   'P 1'
#
loop_
_entity.id
_entity.type
_entity.pdbx_description
1 polymer ?
#
loop_
_entity_poly.entity_id
_entity_poly.type
_entity_poly.pdbx_seq_one_letter_code
_entity_poly.pdbx_strand_id
1 'polypeptide(L)'
;MKNKLANFQFSFLVILIIGGFLVLFQFSKIVFAEEVAKEKPTEIQISKISKKCNDLKNNLKKLRSEDTLKRVNLGKSYEKISNGLMSNFNARIALNKKNGAELILTASEFEENFKYFKENFQIYERELSELVSQDCTKNPREFYLKLEKTRRARREVNYNTKKLNEIAEKYGVQVRDFVVKNTSGVLNE
;
A
#
# COMPACT_ATOMS: atom_id res chain seq x y z
N MET A 1 -23.99 -13.97 -56.36
CA MET A 1 -22.98 -14.80 -55.64
C MET A 1 -21.85 -14.00 -54.96
N LYS A 2 -21.71 -12.68 -55.21
CA LYS A 2 -20.60 -11.88 -54.59
C LYS A 2 -20.78 -11.49 -53.12
N ASN A 3 -22.02 -11.44 -52.59
CA ASN A 3 -22.26 -10.99 -51.20
C ASN A 3 -22.04 -12.06 -50.10
N LYS A 4 -21.95 -13.34 -50.45
CA LYS A 4 -21.70 -14.42 -49.45
C LYS A 4 -20.20 -14.56 -49.09
N LEU A 5 -19.29 -14.22 -50.01
CA LEU A 5 -17.84 -14.28 -49.75
C LEU A 5 -17.36 -13.13 -48.85
N ALA A 6 -17.94 -11.93 -48.96
CA ALA A 6 -17.57 -10.78 -48.14
C ALA A 6 -17.92 -10.98 -46.64
N ASN A 7 -19.10 -11.58 -46.38
CA ASN A 7 -19.50 -11.87 -45.01
C ASN A 7 -18.69 -12.98 -44.35
N PHE A 8 -18.16 -13.94 -45.11
CA PHE A 8 -17.33 -15.01 -44.56
C PHE A 8 -15.92 -14.50 -44.20
N GLN A 9 -15.32 -13.60 -45.01
CA GLN A 9 -14.05 -13.01 -44.69
C GLN A 9 -14.11 -12.06 -43.45
N PHE A 10 -15.20 -11.33 -43.30
CA PHE A 10 -15.40 -10.44 -42.15
C PHE A 10 -15.55 -11.20 -40.85
N SER A 11 -16.28 -12.34 -40.88
CA SER A 11 -16.47 -13.22 -39.71
C SER A 11 -15.15 -13.87 -39.25
N PHE A 12 -14.28 -14.26 -40.20
CA PHE A 12 -13.00 -14.86 -39.86
C PHE A 12 -12.00 -13.87 -39.27
N LEU A 13 -12.04 -12.60 -39.72
CA LEU A 13 -11.18 -11.53 -39.19
C LEU A 13 -11.58 -11.13 -37.75
N VAL A 14 -12.88 -11.09 -37.46
CA VAL A 14 -13.39 -10.81 -36.10
C VAL A 14 -13.03 -11.91 -35.12
N ILE A 15 -13.06 -13.18 -35.52
CA ILE A 15 -12.68 -14.31 -34.66
C ILE A 15 -11.17 -14.29 -34.35
N LEU A 16 -10.32 -13.91 -35.33
CA LEU A 16 -8.87 -13.77 -35.14
C LEU A 16 -8.52 -12.62 -34.16
N ILE A 17 -9.25 -11.51 -34.21
CA ILE A 17 -9.02 -10.37 -33.30
C ILE A 17 -9.45 -10.73 -31.87
N ILE A 18 -10.59 -11.40 -31.71
CA ILE A 18 -11.08 -11.82 -30.37
C ILE A 18 -10.20 -12.93 -29.78
N GLY A 19 -9.72 -13.88 -30.58
CA GLY A 19 -8.80 -14.93 -30.16
C GLY A 19 -7.43 -14.38 -29.75
N GLY A 20 -6.90 -13.39 -30.46
CA GLY A 20 -5.65 -12.72 -30.13
C GLY A 20 -5.72 -11.89 -28.83
N PHE A 21 -6.88 -11.27 -28.55
CA PHE A 21 -7.05 -10.47 -27.35
C PHE A 21 -7.18 -11.34 -26.06
N LEU A 22 -7.76 -12.53 -26.18
CA LEU A 22 -7.87 -13.48 -25.05
C LEU A 22 -6.52 -14.10 -24.67
N VAL A 23 -5.60 -14.27 -25.61
CA VAL A 23 -4.26 -14.82 -25.31
C VAL A 23 -3.37 -13.78 -24.62
N LEU A 24 -3.52 -12.48 -24.90
CA LEU A 24 -2.74 -11.41 -24.25
C LEU A 24 -3.17 -11.14 -22.80
N PHE A 25 -4.38 -11.53 -22.39
CA PHE A 25 -4.86 -11.35 -21.00
C PHE A 25 -4.36 -12.43 -20.03
N GLN A 26 -3.73 -13.51 -20.52
CA GLN A 26 -3.22 -14.59 -19.68
C GLN A 26 -1.80 -14.33 -19.15
N PHE A 27 -1.08 -13.29 -19.66
CA PHE A 27 0.31 -13.03 -19.27
C PHE A 27 0.50 -12.05 -18.12
N SER A 28 -0.58 -11.52 -17.52
CA SER A 28 -0.48 -10.52 -16.43
C SER A 28 -0.55 -11.10 -15.02
N LYS A 29 -0.38 -12.41 -14.84
CA LYS A 29 -0.20 -13.03 -13.52
C LYS A 29 1.17 -13.68 -13.37
N ILE A 30 2.23 -12.98 -13.75
CA ILE A 30 3.52 -13.20 -13.12
C ILE A 30 3.43 -12.47 -11.78
N VAL A 31 2.76 -13.12 -10.82
CA VAL A 31 2.99 -12.86 -9.42
C VAL A 31 4.47 -13.19 -9.22
N PHE A 32 5.30 -12.16 -9.07
CA PHE A 32 6.58 -12.30 -8.39
C PHE A 32 6.24 -12.68 -6.94
N ALA A 33 5.88 -13.93 -6.75
CA ALA A 33 6.12 -14.59 -5.49
C ALA A 33 7.65 -14.70 -5.42
N GLU A 34 8.30 -13.62 -4.98
CA GLU A 34 9.64 -13.68 -4.43
C GLU A 34 9.50 -14.64 -3.25
N GLU A 35 9.80 -15.91 -3.52
CA GLU A 35 9.99 -16.92 -2.52
C GLU A 35 11.24 -16.50 -1.75
N VAL A 36 11.03 -15.53 -0.83
CA VAL A 36 12.04 -15.19 0.17
C VAL A 36 12.33 -16.50 0.88
N ALA A 37 13.45 -17.11 0.50
CA ALA A 37 13.94 -18.34 1.09
C ALA A 37 13.74 -18.22 2.59
N LYS A 38 12.87 -19.06 3.15
CA LYS A 38 12.62 -19.09 4.60
C LYS A 38 13.94 -19.42 5.25
N GLU A 39 14.66 -18.39 5.65
CA GLU A 39 15.94 -18.54 6.32
C GLU A 39 15.70 -19.38 7.58
N LYS A 40 16.17 -20.63 7.53
CA LYS A 40 15.97 -21.56 8.65
C LYS A 40 16.76 -21.01 9.85
N PRO A 41 16.14 -20.92 11.02
CA PRO A 41 16.85 -20.44 12.20
C PRO A 41 18.04 -21.36 12.52
N THR A 42 19.15 -20.75 12.88
CA THR A 42 20.32 -21.48 13.38
C THR A 42 20.05 -22.00 14.80
N GLU A 43 20.73 -23.05 15.23
CA GLU A 43 20.61 -23.58 16.58
C GLU A 43 21.01 -22.54 17.65
N ILE A 44 21.93 -21.65 17.33
CA ILE A 44 22.32 -20.53 18.21
C ILE A 44 21.14 -19.56 18.40
N GLN A 45 20.41 -19.22 17.34
CA GLN A 45 19.22 -18.36 17.42
C GLN A 45 18.10 -19.03 18.23
N ILE A 46 17.86 -20.32 18.01
CA ILE A 46 16.87 -21.11 18.75
C ILE A 46 17.18 -21.14 20.23
N SER A 47 18.42 -21.48 20.61
CA SER A 47 18.88 -21.48 22.02
C SER A 47 18.75 -20.10 22.66
N LYS A 48 19.12 -19.04 21.95
CA LYS A 48 19.01 -17.66 22.45
C LYS A 48 17.56 -17.24 22.68
N ILE A 49 16.63 -17.61 21.80
CA ILE A 49 15.19 -17.34 21.95
C ILE A 49 14.66 -18.05 23.20
N SER A 50 14.92 -19.34 23.36
CA SER A 50 14.45 -20.09 24.51
C SER A 50 14.97 -19.52 25.83
N LYS A 51 16.27 -19.21 25.92
CA LYS A 51 16.90 -18.64 27.14
C LYS A 51 16.41 -17.23 27.49
N LYS A 52 16.07 -16.40 26.50
CA LYS A 52 15.63 -15.01 26.70
C LYS A 52 14.14 -14.78 26.42
N CYS A 53 13.33 -15.84 26.50
CA CYS A 53 11.93 -15.82 26.12
C CYS A 53 11.14 -14.70 26.84
N ASN A 54 11.28 -14.55 28.16
CA ASN A 54 10.56 -13.54 28.94
C ASN A 54 10.95 -12.10 28.52
N ASP A 55 12.25 -11.84 28.35
CA ASP A 55 12.74 -10.53 27.94
C ASP A 55 12.25 -10.17 26.54
N LEU A 56 12.29 -11.12 25.60
CA LEU A 56 11.77 -10.96 24.25
C LEU A 56 10.27 -10.64 24.26
N LYS A 57 9.48 -11.38 25.03
CA LYS A 57 8.03 -11.12 25.15
C LYS A 57 7.73 -9.75 25.76
N ASN A 58 8.47 -9.33 26.78
CA ASN A 58 8.28 -8.01 27.40
C ASN A 58 8.62 -6.88 26.40
N ASN A 59 9.72 -7.01 25.66
CA ASN A 59 10.10 -6.05 24.62
C ASN A 59 9.05 -5.99 23.49
N LEU A 60 8.50 -7.13 23.07
CA LEU A 60 7.46 -7.18 22.05
C LEU A 60 6.13 -6.56 22.55
N LYS A 61 5.76 -6.74 23.81
CA LYS A 61 4.60 -6.07 24.41
C LYS A 61 4.77 -4.54 24.42
N LYS A 62 5.95 -4.07 24.82
CA LYS A 62 6.28 -2.63 24.80
C LYS A 62 6.21 -2.08 23.38
N LEU A 63 6.85 -2.76 22.42
CA LEU A 63 6.80 -2.41 21.00
C LEU A 63 5.37 -2.34 20.47
N ARG A 64 4.52 -3.31 20.84
CA ARG A 64 3.11 -3.32 20.44
C ARG A 64 2.37 -2.08 20.95
N SER A 65 2.56 -1.71 22.19
CA SER A 65 1.93 -0.50 22.76
C SER A 65 2.37 0.77 22.06
N GLU A 66 3.68 0.92 21.80
CA GLU A 66 4.25 2.08 21.09
C GLU A 66 3.76 2.16 19.64
N ASP A 67 3.76 1.05 18.93
CA ASP A 67 3.34 1.02 17.52
C ASP A 67 1.81 1.25 17.38
N THR A 68 0.99 0.76 18.32
CA THR A 68 -0.46 1.05 18.36
C THR A 68 -0.72 2.55 18.52
N LEU A 69 0.01 3.23 19.40
CA LEU A 69 -0.11 4.69 19.58
C LEU A 69 0.32 5.44 18.31
N LYS A 70 1.43 5.06 17.70
CA LYS A 70 1.88 5.63 16.42
C LYS A 70 0.83 5.47 15.32
N ARG A 71 0.21 4.28 15.21
CA ARG A 71 -0.86 4.04 14.25
C ARG A 71 -2.03 5.00 14.40
N VAL A 72 -2.52 5.18 15.64
CA VAL A 72 -3.64 6.08 15.90
C VAL A 72 -3.30 7.50 15.46
N ASN A 73 -2.10 7.98 15.80
CA ASN A 73 -1.66 9.32 15.47
C ASN A 73 -1.45 9.50 13.95
N LEU A 74 -0.78 8.57 13.29
CA LEU A 74 -0.58 8.59 11.84
C LEU A 74 -1.91 8.47 11.10
N GLY A 75 -2.79 7.55 11.52
CA GLY A 75 -4.10 7.36 10.91
C GLY A 75 -4.94 8.63 10.95
N LYS A 76 -5.00 9.32 12.10
CA LYS A 76 -5.67 10.62 12.23
C LYS A 76 -5.06 11.72 11.36
N SER A 77 -3.72 11.72 11.24
CA SER A 77 -3.02 12.69 10.40
C SER A 77 -3.31 12.46 8.92
N TYR A 78 -3.25 11.22 8.45
CA TYR A 78 -3.56 10.88 7.07
C TYR A 78 -5.03 11.10 6.71
N GLU A 79 -5.94 10.84 7.64
CA GLU A 79 -7.36 11.15 7.45
C GLU A 79 -7.60 12.66 7.30
N LYS A 80 -6.93 13.49 8.11
CA LYS A 80 -6.99 14.95 7.97
C LYS A 80 -6.40 15.43 6.64
N ILE A 81 -5.33 14.83 6.16
CA ILE A 81 -4.73 15.16 4.86
C ILE A 81 -5.69 14.78 3.74
N SER A 82 -6.21 13.55 3.72
CA SER A 82 -7.12 13.07 2.68
C SER A 82 -8.42 13.87 2.66
N ASN A 83 -9.20 13.81 3.76
CA ASN A 83 -10.55 14.36 3.81
C ASN A 83 -10.58 15.88 4.09
N GLY A 84 -9.66 16.35 4.96
CA GLY A 84 -9.64 17.74 5.39
C GLY A 84 -8.93 18.69 4.41
N LEU A 85 -7.83 18.25 3.80
CA LEU A 85 -7.04 19.11 2.92
C LEU A 85 -7.27 18.79 1.44
N MET A 86 -6.95 17.58 1.00
CA MET A 86 -7.00 17.22 -0.42
C MET A 86 -8.42 17.26 -0.98
N SER A 87 -9.38 16.63 -0.32
CA SER A 87 -10.77 16.59 -0.76
C SER A 87 -11.38 17.99 -0.83
N ASN A 88 -11.22 18.81 0.24
CA ASN A 88 -11.77 20.16 0.28
C ASN A 88 -11.12 21.10 -0.75
N PHE A 89 -9.81 20.99 -0.97
CA PHE A 89 -9.12 21.80 -1.95
C PHE A 89 -9.55 21.43 -3.37
N ASN A 90 -9.62 20.15 -3.69
CA ASN A 90 -10.08 19.65 -4.98
C ASN A 90 -11.54 20.04 -5.27
N ALA A 91 -12.41 19.99 -4.26
CA ALA A 91 -13.79 20.44 -4.40
C ALA A 91 -13.89 21.95 -4.75
N ARG A 92 -13.07 22.79 -4.11
CA ARG A 92 -13.01 24.23 -4.43
C ARG A 92 -12.51 24.49 -5.84
N ILE A 93 -11.49 23.74 -6.31
CA ILE A 93 -11.01 23.84 -7.71
C ILE A 93 -12.13 23.53 -8.70
N ALA A 94 -12.86 22.43 -8.46
CA ALA A 94 -13.98 22.01 -9.30
C ALA A 94 -15.12 23.04 -9.32
N LEU A 95 -15.52 23.56 -8.15
CA LEU A 95 -16.55 24.60 -8.05
C LEU A 95 -16.18 25.89 -8.82
N ASN A 96 -14.89 26.25 -8.83
CA ASN A 96 -14.39 27.41 -9.57
C ASN A 96 -14.05 27.11 -11.03
N LYS A 97 -14.43 25.91 -11.54
CA LYS A 97 -14.21 25.49 -12.93
C LYS A 97 -12.74 25.56 -13.37
N LYS A 98 -11.81 25.37 -12.43
CA LYS A 98 -10.36 25.34 -12.72
C LYS A 98 -9.91 23.92 -13.02
N ASN A 99 -8.87 23.78 -13.85
CA ASN A 99 -8.29 22.47 -14.15
C ASN A 99 -7.37 22.01 -13.01
N GLY A 100 -7.81 21.01 -12.25
CA GLY A 100 -7.07 20.38 -11.15
C GLY A 100 -6.87 18.89 -11.33
N ALA A 101 -6.84 18.37 -12.55
CA ALA A 101 -6.78 16.92 -12.84
C ALA A 101 -5.61 16.23 -12.12
N GLU A 102 -4.42 16.80 -12.14
CA GLU A 102 -3.24 16.22 -11.44
C GLU A 102 -3.42 16.14 -9.93
N LEU A 103 -4.03 17.16 -9.32
CA LEU A 103 -4.33 17.18 -7.88
C LEU A 103 -5.34 16.10 -7.51
N ILE A 104 -6.35 15.89 -8.35
CA ILE A 104 -7.36 14.82 -8.15
C ILE A 104 -6.70 13.45 -8.22
N LEU A 105 -5.85 13.21 -9.23
CA LEU A 105 -5.13 11.93 -9.37
C LEU A 105 -4.20 11.66 -8.17
N THR A 106 -3.47 12.67 -7.70
CA THR A 106 -2.57 12.53 -6.54
C THR A 106 -3.36 12.31 -5.25
N ALA A 107 -4.52 12.93 -5.09
CA ALA A 107 -5.40 12.68 -3.94
C ALA A 107 -5.97 11.25 -3.97
N SER A 108 -6.35 10.74 -5.15
CA SER A 108 -6.80 9.35 -5.30
C SER A 108 -5.66 8.35 -4.98
N GLU A 109 -4.43 8.62 -5.45
CA GLU A 109 -3.24 7.83 -5.11
C GLU A 109 -3.00 7.81 -3.58
N PHE A 110 -3.19 8.95 -2.92
CA PHE A 110 -3.06 9.04 -1.46
C PHE A 110 -4.11 8.20 -0.74
N GLU A 111 -5.37 8.27 -1.14
CA GLU A 111 -6.47 7.53 -0.53
C GLU A 111 -6.27 6.02 -0.67
N GLU A 112 -5.85 5.53 -1.83
CA GLU A 112 -5.53 4.13 -2.06
C GLU A 112 -4.39 3.65 -1.15
N ASN A 113 -3.29 4.41 -1.05
CA ASN A 113 -2.17 4.07 -0.18
C ASN A 113 -2.55 4.16 1.31
N PHE A 114 -3.46 5.05 1.68
CA PHE A 114 -4.00 5.12 3.04
C PHE A 114 -4.85 3.89 3.39
N LYS A 115 -5.59 3.34 2.43
CA LYS A 115 -6.28 2.06 2.59
C LYS A 115 -5.26 0.93 2.84
N TYR A 116 -4.21 0.81 2.03
CA TYR A 116 -3.14 -0.18 2.24
C TYR A 116 -2.44 -0.02 3.59
N PHE A 117 -2.18 1.20 4.03
CA PHE A 117 -1.64 1.44 5.37
C PHE A 117 -2.54 0.85 6.47
N LYS A 118 -3.85 1.08 6.41
CA LYS A 118 -4.81 0.54 7.39
C LYS A 118 -4.84 -0.99 7.39
N GLU A 119 -4.90 -1.60 6.21
CA GLU A 119 -4.93 -3.05 6.04
C GLU A 119 -3.64 -3.72 6.52
N ASN A 120 -2.48 -3.22 6.10
CA ASN A 120 -1.19 -3.75 6.51
C ASN A 120 -0.94 -3.56 8.01
N PHE A 121 -1.44 -2.48 8.59
CA PHE A 121 -1.34 -2.30 10.04
C PHE A 121 -2.19 -3.32 10.81
N GLN A 122 -3.40 -3.64 10.35
CA GLN A 122 -4.23 -4.69 10.93
C GLN A 122 -3.54 -6.07 10.85
N ILE A 123 -2.92 -6.37 9.70
CA ILE A 123 -2.13 -7.60 9.54
C ILE A 123 -0.98 -7.62 10.54
N TYR A 124 -0.21 -6.55 10.64
CA TYR A 124 0.91 -6.44 11.57
C TYR A 124 0.48 -6.61 13.03
N GLU A 125 -0.60 -5.94 13.46
CA GLU A 125 -1.11 -6.07 14.84
C GLU A 125 -1.54 -7.49 15.16
N ARG A 126 -2.20 -8.18 14.24
CA ARG A 126 -2.58 -9.58 14.42
C ARG A 126 -1.34 -10.48 14.56
N GLU A 127 -0.38 -10.36 13.64
CA GLU A 127 0.85 -11.15 13.67
C GLU A 127 1.65 -10.91 14.95
N LEU A 128 1.74 -9.66 15.42
CA LEU A 128 2.44 -9.30 16.65
C LEU A 128 1.69 -9.81 17.88
N SER A 129 0.37 -9.76 17.91
CA SER A 129 -0.46 -10.29 18.98
C SER A 129 -0.28 -11.81 19.14
N GLU A 130 -0.32 -12.54 18.03
CA GLU A 130 -0.10 -13.97 17.99
C GLU A 130 1.34 -14.32 18.43
N LEU A 131 2.35 -13.56 18.00
CA LEU A 131 3.74 -13.74 18.40
C LEU A 131 3.91 -13.57 19.92
N VAL A 132 3.31 -12.54 20.50
CA VAL A 132 3.39 -12.28 21.96
C VAL A 132 2.70 -13.37 22.78
N SER A 133 1.64 -13.99 22.26
CA SER A 133 0.94 -15.09 22.94
C SER A 133 1.71 -16.42 22.93
N GLN A 134 2.61 -16.60 21.97
CA GLN A 134 3.32 -17.86 21.75
C GLN A 134 4.33 -18.18 22.88
N ASP A 135 4.48 -19.46 23.24
CA ASP A 135 5.48 -19.93 24.20
C ASP A 135 6.83 -20.16 23.52
N CYS A 136 7.72 -19.17 23.60
CA CYS A 136 9.04 -19.21 23.00
C CYS A 136 10.04 -20.12 23.75
N THR A 137 9.69 -20.61 24.93
CA THR A 137 10.52 -21.59 25.65
C THR A 137 10.27 -23.00 25.10
N LYS A 138 9.00 -23.36 24.92
CA LYS A 138 8.61 -24.69 24.41
C LYS A 138 8.78 -24.81 22.90
N ASN A 139 8.47 -23.73 22.16
CA ASN A 139 8.44 -23.73 20.69
C ASN A 139 9.31 -22.60 20.09
N PRO A 140 10.63 -22.56 20.38
CA PRO A 140 11.48 -21.44 19.96
C PRO A 140 11.65 -21.33 18.44
N ARG A 141 11.57 -22.44 17.70
CA ARG A 141 11.65 -22.47 16.24
C ARG A 141 10.41 -21.83 15.60
N GLU A 142 9.23 -22.17 16.07
CA GLU A 142 7.97 -21.59 15.60
C GLU A 142 7.88 -20.10 15.96
N PHE A 143 8.33 -19.76 17.17
CA PHE A 143 8.43 -18.36 17.59
C PHE A 143 9.34 -17.55 16.65
N TYR A 144 10.48 -18.09 16.22
CA TYR A 144 11.35 -17.44 15.24
C TYR A 144 10.64 -17.21 13.91
N LEU A 145 9.97 -18.23 13.37
CA LEU A 145 9.25 -18.11 12.10
C LEU A 145 8.13 -17.06 12.18
N LYS A 146 7.43 -17.03 13.31
CA LYS A 146 6.39 -16.01 13.56
C LYS A 146 6.96 -14.61 13.72
N LEU A 147 8.13 -14.49 14.37
CA LEU A 147 8.86 -13.24 14.50
C LEU A 147 9.25 -12.68 13.12
N GLU A 148 9.77 -13.52 12.22
CA GLU A 148 10.11 -13.10 10.87
C GLU A 148 8.87 -12.68 10.06
N LYS A 149 7.75 -13.37 10.21
CA LYS A 149 6.48 -12.97 9.61
C LYS A 149 6.01 -11.60 10.11
N THR A 150 6.08 -11.38 11.44
CA THR A 150 5.75 -10.11 12.06
C THR A 150 6.66 -8.98 11.60
N ARG A 151 7.96 -9.23 11.44
CA ARG A 151 8.93 -8.26 10.91
C ARG A 151 8.62 -7.87 9.46
N ARG A 152 8.22 -8.83 8.62
CA ARG A 152 7.78 -8.53 7.25
C ARG A 152 6.55 -7.64 7.25
N ALA A 153 5.53 -8.00 8.00
CA ALA A 153 4.32 -7.19 8.11
C ALA A 153 4.61 -5.74 8.59
N ARG A 154 5.55 -5.58 9.55
CA ARG A 154 5.99 -4.25 9.99
C ARG A 154 6.71 -3.46 8.89
N ARG A 155 7.50 -4.13 8.06
CA ARG A 155 8.15 -3.46 6.89
C ARG A 155 7.13 -2.92 5.90
N GLU A 156 6.03 -3.65 5.63
CA GLU A 156 4.95 -3.18 4.76
C GLU A 156 4.28 -1.91 5.32
N VAL A 157 4.01 -1.87 6.64
CA VAL A 157 3.49 -0.66 7.29
C VAL A 157 4.45 0.53 7.11
N ASN A 158 5.75 0.30 7.32
CA ASN A 158 6.76 1.35 7.15
C ASN A 158 6.84 1.83 5.69
N TYR A 159 6.75 0.92 4.73
CA TYR A 159 6.70 1.25 3.29
C TYR A 159 5.49 2.14 2.98
N ASN A 160 4.29 1.76 3.42
CA ASN A 160 3.09 2.57 3.20
C ASN A 160 3.20 3.95 3.87
N THR A 161 3.76 4.02 5.08
CA THR A 161 4.01 5.30 5.76
C THR A 161 4.92 6.21 4.94
N LYS A 162 6.02 5.68 4.41
CA LYS A 162 6.94 6.42 3.55
C LYS A 162 6.24 6.90 2.27
N LYS A 163 5.52 6.00 1.61
CA LYS A 163 4.78 6.30 0.39
C LYS A 163 3.72 7.39 0.60
N LEU A 164 2.96 7.34 1.68
CA LEU A 164 1.98 8.37 2.01
C LEU A 164 2.61 9.74 2.23
N ASN A 165 3.76 9.80 2.90
CA ASN A 165 4.48 11.05 3.08
C ASN A 165 4.98 11.63 1.74
N GLU A 166 5.53 10.79 0.86
CA GLU A 166 5.96 11.19 -0.49
C GLU A 166 4.80 11.74 -1.33
N ILE A 167 3.62 11.08 -1.29
CA ILE A 167 2.44 11.53 -2.02
C ILE A 167 1.91 12.85 -1.44
N ALA A 168 1.89 13.01 -0.11
CA ALA A 168 1.47 14.24 0.54
C ALA A 168 2.39 15.42 0.18
N GLU A 169 3.70 15.20 0.13
CA GLU A 169 4.67 16.21 -0.29
C GLU A 169 4.48 16.59 -1.77
N LYS A 170 4.34 15.60 -2.67
CA LYS A 170 4.00 15.82 -4.08
C LYS A 170 2.75 16.66 -4.25
N TYR A 171 1.68 16.34 -3.50
CA TYR A 171 0.45 17.11 -3.52
C TYR A 171 0.66 18.56 -3.06
N GLY A 172 1.45 18.76 -2.02
CA GLY A 172 1.80 20.09 -1.54
C GLY A 172 2.56 20.94 -2.57
N VAL A 173 3.46 20.32 -3.37
CA VAL A 173 4.12 20.99 -4.50
C VAL A 173 3.11 21.38 -5.56
N GLN A 174 2.25 20.46 -5.98
CA GLN A 174 1.22 20.69 -7.00
C GLN A 174 0.23 21.81 -6.58
N VAL A 175 -0.13 21.91 -5.29
CA VAL A 175 -0.96 22.99 -4.76
C VAL A 175 -0.27 24.34 -4.94
N ARG A 176 1.01 24.45 -4.58
CA ARG A 176 1.78 25.69 -4.75
C ARG A 176 1.82 26.14 -6.21
N ASP A 177 2.15 25.22 -7.10
CA ASP A 177 2.23 25.48 -8.55
C ASP A 177 0.87 25.90 -9.11
N PHE A 178 -0.19 25.22 -8.68
CA PHE A 178 -1.57 25.57 -9.06
C PHE A 178 -1.94 26.98 -8.60
N VAL A 179 -1.63 27.36 -7.38
CA VAL A 179 -1.91 28.69 -6.83
C VAL A 179 -1.13 29.75 -7.62
N VAL A 180 0.17 29.59 -7.82
CA VAL A 180 1.00 30.52 -8.58
C VAL A 180 0.44 30.74 -9.97
N LYS A 181 0.13 29.67 -10.70
CA LYS A 181 -0.42 29.73 -12.07
C LYS A 181 -1.76 30.47 -12.15
N ASN A 182 -2.62 30.33 -11.12
CA ASN A 182 -3.96 30.92 -11.15
C ASN A 182 -4.03 32.31 -10.49
N THR A 183 -3.00 32.77 -9.77
CA THR A 183 -2.91 34.12 -9.21
C THR A 183 -2.10 35.08 -10.05
N SER A 184 -1.11 34.61 -10.80
CA SER A 184 -0.28 35.45 -11.69
C SER A 184 -1.07 36.10 -12.84
N GLY A 185 -2.24 35.57 -13.19
CA GLY A 185 -3.12 36.16 -14.20
C GLY A 185 -3.96 37.35 -13.72
N VAL A 186 -4.06 37.55 -12.38
CA VAL A 186 -4.89 38.61 -11.80
C VAL A 186 -4.11 39.94 -11.61
N LEU A 187 -2.79 39.88 -11.67
CA LEU A 187 -1.93 41.08 -11.49
C LEU A 187 -1.61 41.83 -12.81
N ASN A 188 -2.12 41.33 -13.94
CA ASN A 188 -1.88 41.94 -15.26
C ASN A 188 -3.15 42.54 -15.91
N GLU A 189 -4.24 42.67 -15.17
CA GLU A 189 -5.44 43.46 -15.53
C GLU A 189 -5.50 44.74 -14.66
#